data_d798e619826990b1bf9c9919c6f51bb2
#
_entry.id   d798e619826990b1bf9c9919c6f51bb2
#
_cell.length_a   1.000
_cell.length_b   1.000
_cell.length_c   1.000
_cell.angle_alpha   90.00
_cell.angle_beta   90.00
_cell.angle_gamma   90.00
#
_symmetry.space_group_name_H-M   'P 1'
#
loop_
_entity.id
_entity.type
_entity.pdbx_description
1 polymer ?
#
loop_
_entity_poly.entity_id
_entity_poly.type
_entity_poly.pdbx_seq_one_letter_code
_entity_poly.pdbx_strand_id
1 'polypeptide(L)'
;MMLGVTALAATTINYRLANTYKFGAAPGDREYFDYITFDPDSRRLYLSHGSEVLVVNADTGKEEGKISGLKLSHGVAVVPEVGRGFISDGAQGKAIIFDLKTLKVVGEANAAPDADCIIYDPASKHVFTFNGDSHNATAIDPSTGKDVGTVDLGGGPEFAVADGQGTIYNNLEDKSEVVAIDSRSLKVKSHWPIEPAGAPAPIAMDRDHRRLFVAGREPAMLVVMNADDGKVIQSFPISGGADADVYDSKSGLIFVSTREGWVHIFHEDSPDHYSEAGKLKTEFGAKTMAYDPKTERIFVDTAEFGKAPAATKEHPHPRPVPIPGTFHLLVYAP
;
A
#
# COMPACT_ATOMS: atom_id res chain seq x y z
N MET A 1 -1.06 -42.55 -27.01
CA MET A 1 -0.24 -42.18 -25.85
C MET A 1 -0.96 -41.03 -25.19
N MET A 2 -1.76 -41.29 -24.13
CA MET A 2 -2.50 -40.25 -23.41
C MET A 2 -1.55 -39.60 -22.42
N LEU A 3 -1.24 -38.33 -22.62
CA LEU A 3 -0.57 -37.50 -21.61
C LEU A 3 -1.60 -37.21 -20.51
N GLY A 4 -1.40 -37.82 -19.37
CA GLY A 4 -2.17 -37.48 -18.17
C GLY A 4 -1.78 -36.11 -17.68
N VAL A 5 -2.70 -35.17 -17.75
CA VAL A 5 -2.61 -33.88 -17.04
C VAL A 5 -2.82 -34.21 -15.58
N THR A 6 -1.76 -34.24 -14.80
CA THR A 6 -1.83 -34.22 -13.33
C THR A 6 -2.28 -32.84 -12.92
N ALA A 7 -3.56 -32.70 -12.57
CA ALA A 7 -4.02 -31.52 -11.86
C ALA A 7 -3.27 -31.48 -10.50
N LEU A 8 -2.40 -30.50 -10.30
CA LEU A 8 -1.90 -30.17 -8.97
C LEU A 8 -3.13 -29.78 -8.14
N ALA A 9 -3.33 -30.49 -7.03
CA ALA A 9 -4.33 -30.10 -6.06
C ALA A 9 -3.95 -28.69 -5.54
N ALA A 10 -4.84 -27.74 -5.72
CA ALA A 10 -4.67 -26.40 -5.15
C ALA A 10 -4.49 -26.55 -3.64
N THR A 11 -3.34 -26.17 -3.13
CA THR A 11 -3.06 -26.16 -1.69
C THR A 11 -3.99 -25.12 -1.07
N THR A 12 -4.99 -25.55 -0.33
CA THR A 12 -5.90 -24.62 0.36
C THR A 12 -5.09 -23.86 1.41
N ILE A 13 -4.86 -22.58 1.17
CA ILE A 13 -4.12 -21.70 2.07
C ILE A 13 -5.06 -21.33 3.22
N ASN A 14 -4.70 -21.68 4.45
CA ASN A 14 -5.59 -21.57 5.58
C ASN A 14 -5.03 -20.63 6.66
N TYR A 15 -5.06 -19.32 6.39
CA TYR A 15 -4.71 -18.30 7.38
C TYR A 15 -5.73 -18.23 8.51
N ARG A 16 -5.24 -18.05 9.74
CA ARG A 16 -6.08 -17.88 10.94
C ARG A 16 -5.64 -16.66 11.72
N LEU A 17 -6.60 -16.00 12.38
CA LEU A 17 -6.29 -14.91 13.30
C LEU A 17 -5.43 -15.46 14.46
N ALA A 18 -4.18 -15.04 14.49
CA ALA A 18 -3.21 -15.44 15.50
C ALA A 18 -3.19 -14.47 16.69
N ASN A 19 -3.29 -13.16 16.42
CA ASN A 19 -3.27 -12.12 17.45
C ASN A 19 -4.10 -10.90 17.01
N THR A 20 -4.55 -10.15 18.02
CA THR A 20 -5.12 -8.81 17.87
C THR A 20 -4.42 -7.88 18.86
N TYR A 21 -3.82 -6.81 18.36
CA TYR A 21 -3.15 -5.80 19.19
C TYR A 21 -3.95 -4.50 19.14
N LYS A 22 -4.39 -4.02 20.32
CA LYS A 22 -5.18 -2.79 20.45
C LYS A 22 -4.30 -1.62 20.83
N PHE A 23 -4.59 -0.47 20.22
CA PHE A 23 -3.91 0.79 20.48
C PHE A 23 -4.92 1.82 21.03
N GLY A 24 -4.41 2.95 21.54
CA GLY A 24 -5.26 4.04 22.01
C GLY A 24 -5.92 4.79 20.84
N ALA A 25 -6.66 5.86 21.15
CA ALA A 25 -7.21 6.75 20.15
C ALA A 25 -6.10 7.52 19.41
N ALA A 26 -6.32 7.80 18.12
CA ALA A 26 -5.48 8.73 17.38
C ALA A 26 -5.47 10.10 18.06
N PRO A 27 -4.35 10.84 18.05
CA PRO A 27 -4.36 12.22 18.50
C PRO A 27 -5.28 13.08 17.63
N GLY A 28 -6.10 13.92 18.27
CA GLY A 28 -7.05 14.82 17.61
C GLY A 28 -8.50 14.38 17.79
N ASP A 29 -9.38 14.96 16.99
CA ASP A 29 -10.83 14.80 17.15
C ASP A 29 -11.42 13.65 16.31
N ARG A 30 -10.58 12.99 15.49
CA ARG A 30 -11.01 11.96 14.54
C ARG A 30 -10.06 10.78 14.54
N GLU A 31 -10.61 9.57 14.62
CA GLU A 31 -9.87 8.35 14.35
C GLU A 31 -9.58 8.28 12.85
N TYR A 32 -8.31 8.14 12.51
CA TYR A 32 -7.84 7.99 11.14
C TYR A 32 -6.65 7.06 11.11
N PHE A 33 -6.61 6.15 10.17
CA PHE A 33 -5.49 5.26 9.91
C PHE A 33 -5.43 4.95 8.41
N ASP A 34 -4.24 4.63 7.95
CA ASP A 34 -3.97 4.40 6.55
C ASP A 34 -2.88 3.35 6.36
N TYR A 35 -1.80 3.63 5.66
CA TYR A 35 -0.80 2.64 5.31
C TYR A 35 -0.15 1.93 6.50
N ILE A 36 0.16 0.65 6.27
CA ILE A 36 1.07 -0.15 7.10
C ILE A 36 2.36 -0.36 6.31
N THR A 37 3.48 0.05 6.87
CA THR A 37 4.79 -0.26 6.30
C THR A 37 5.52 -1.25 7.19
N PHE A 38 5.99 -2.37 6.61
CA PHE A 38 6.81 -3.36 7.29
C PHE A 38 8.28 -3.18 6.91
N ASP A 39 9.14 -3.00 7.91
CA ASP A 39 10.59 -3.03 7.77
C ASP A 39 11.11 -4.41 8.22
N PRO A 40 11.52 -5.28 7.30
CA PRO A 40 11.96 -6.63 7.61
C PRO A 40 13.28 -6.66 8.39
N ASP A 41 14.15 -5.67 8.21
CA ASP A 41 15.47 -5.64 8.85
C ASP A 41 15.37 -5.31 10.34
N SER A 42 14.59 -4.31 10.69
CA SER A 42 14.34 -3.94 12.10
C SER A 42 13.19 -4.71 12.73
N ARG A 43 12.42 -5.48 11.96
CA ARG A 43 11.20 -6.17 12.39
C ARG A 43 10.14 -5.21 12.93
N ARG A 44 10.03 -4.01 12.34
CA ARG A 44 9.08 -2.96 12.73
C ARG A 44 7.95 -2.82 11.74
N LEU A 45 6.77 -2.61 12.28
CA LEU A 45 5.62 -2.08 11.57
C LEU A 45 5.50 -0.60 11.90
N TYR A 46 5.31 0.21 10.87
CA TYR A 46 4.94 1.61 10.98
C TYR A 46 3.48 1.73 10.60
N LEU A 47 2.63 2.10 11.56
CA LEU A 47 1.19 2.22 11.38
C LEU A 47 0.83 3.71 11.40
N SER A 48 0.30 4.24 10.31
CA SER A 48 -0.17 5.62 10.31
C SER A 48 -1.44 5.74 11.16
N HIS A 49 -1.48 6.73 12.07
CA HIS A 49 -2.53 6.87 13.05
C HIS A 49 -2.82 8.34 13.37
N GLY A 50 -3.61 8.95 12.52
CA GLY A 50 -3.95 10.37 12.62
C GLY A 50 -2.75 11.28 12.45
N SER A 51 -2.37 12.01 13.50
CA SER A 51 -1.22 12.92 13.50
C SER A 51 0.05 12.31 14.11
N GLU A 52 0.13 10.99 14.16
CA GLU A 52 1.31 10.23 14.58
C GLU A 52 1.47 8.96 13.74
N VAL A 53 2.66 8.36 13.80
CA VAL A 53 2.92 7.00 13.31
C VAL A 53 3.33 6.17 14.51
N LEU A 54 2.61 5.06 14.74
CA LEU A 54 2.97 4.07 15.75
C LEU A 54 4.07 3.17 15.21
N VAL A 55 5.09 2.90 16.02
CA VAL A 55 6.16 1.96 15.69
C VAL A 55 5.99 0.71 16.55
N VAL A 56 5.69 -0.40 15.91
CA VAL A 56 5.29 -1.65 16.57
C VAL A 56 6.23 -2.78 16.17
N ASN A 57 6.65 -3.57 17.13
CA ASN A 57 7.43 -4.78 16.86
C ASN A 57 6.54 -5.85 16.22
N ALA A 58 6.87 -6.29 15.01
CA ALA A 58 6.06 -7.21 14.22
C ALA A 58 5.95 -8.61 14.85
N ASP A 59 6.91 -9.02 15.67
CA ASP A 59 6.91 -10.36 16.28
C ASP A 59 6.08 -10.42 17.55
N THR A 60 6.03 -9.30 18.31
CA THR A 60 5.41 -9.24 19.64
C THR A 60 4.17 -8.36 19.72
N GLY A 61 3.93 -7.50 18.72
CA GLY A 61 2.88 -6.48 18.75
C GLY A 61 3.12 -5.36 19.75
N LYS A 62 4.30 -5.32 20.38
CA LYS A 62 4.64 -4.28 21.37
C LYS A 62 4.94 -2.96 20.66
N GLU A 63 4.30 -1.89 21.11
CA GLU A 63 4.67 -0.53 20.73
C GLU A 63 6.10 -0.22 21.22
N GLU A 64 7.00 0.13 20.32
CA GLU A 64 8.40 0.52 20.57
C GLU A 64 8.57 2.03 20.64
N GLY A 65 7.64 2.78 20.08
CA GLY A 65 7.64 4.23 20.09
C GLY A 65 6.63 4.83 19.16
N LYS A 66 6.68 6.15 19.07
CA LYS A 66 5.80 6.97 18.21
C LYS A 66 6.59 8.06 17.52
N ILE A 67 6.17 8.42 16.33
CA ILE A 67 6.64 9.61 15.61
C ILE A 67 5.47 10.57 15.57
N SER A 68 5.57 11.67 16.31
CA SER A 68 4.48 12.62 16.53
C SER A 68 4.80 13.98 15.89
N GLY A 69 3.83 14.88 15.89
CA GLY A 69 3.96 16.23 15.33
C GLY A 69 3.54 16.36 13.89
N LEU A 70 2.89 15.32 13.36
CA LEU A 70 2.28 15.29 12.04
C LEU A 70 0.91 16.01 12.07
N LYS A 71 0.31 16.20 10.89
CA LYS A 71 -1.07 16.70 10.76
C LYS A 71 -2.02 15.61 10.26
N LEU A 72 -1.60 14.88 9.22
CA LEU A 72 -2.32 13.76 8.68
C LEU A 72 -1.31 12.80 8.04
N SER A 73 -0.95 11.74 8.78
CA SER A 73 0.01 10.76 8.31
C SER A 73 -0.64 9.75 7.36
N HIS A 74 0.05 9.43 6.27
CA HIS A 74 -0.35 8.40 5.32
C HIS A 74 0.69 7.28 5.27
N GLY A 75 1.65 7.33 4.35
CA GLY A 75 2.64 6.30 4.15
C GLY A 75 3.98 6.53 4.86
N VAL A 76 4.78 5.48 4.95
CA VAL A 76 6.16 5.53 5.47
C VAL A 76 7.11 4.84 4.50
N ALA A 77 8.19 5.52 4.11
CA ALA A 77 9.30 4.93 3.39
C ALA A 77 10.52 4.83 4.29
N VAL A 78 11.16 3.65 4.33
CA VAL A 78 12.36 3.38 5.12
C VAL A 78 13.58 3.37 4.21
N VAL A 79 14.63 4.12 4.58
CA VAL A 79 15.88 4.24 3.80
C VAL A 79 17.06 3.91 4.73
N PRO A 80 17.37 2.62 4.94
CA PRO A 80 18.39 2.18 5.89
C PRO A 80 19.78 2.72 5.58
N GLU A 81 20.11 2.91 4.29
CA GLU A 81 21.42 3.38 3.83
C GLU A 81 21.80 4.76 4.38
N VAL A 82 20.82 5.58 4.71
CA VAL A 82 21.01 6.89 5.34
C VAL A 82 20.51 6.95 6.77
N GLY A 83 19.98 5.84 7.32
CA GLY A 83 19.45 5.74 8.68
C GLY A 83 18.17 6.56 8.91
N ARG A 84 17.40 6.84 7.87
CA ARG A 84 16.23 7.70 7.90
C ARG A 84 14.97 7.02 7.42
N GLY A 85 13.84 7.44 7.99
CA GLY A 85 12.52 7.17 7.45
C GLY A 85 11.84 8.47 7.04
N PHE A 86 10.86 8.36 6.17
CA PHE A 86 10.11 9.47 5.57
C PHE A 86 8.63 9.15 5.70
N ILE A 87 7.85 10.11 6.18
CA ILE A 87 6.39 9.99 6.34
C ILE A 87 5.72 11.03 5.46
N SER A 88 4.82 10.61 4.60
CA SER A 88 3.96 11.55 3.88
C SER A 88 2.92 12.14 4.82
N ASP A 89 2.85 13.47 4.85
CA ASP A 89 1.88 14.24 5.62
C ASP A 89 1.03 15.06 4.66
N GLY A 90 -0.12 14.49 4.30
CA GLY A 90 -0.99 15.03 3.27
C GLY A 90 -1.51 16.42 3.59
N ALA A 91 -1.88 16.66 4.86
CA ALA A 91 -2.39 17.96 5.28
C ALA A 91 -1.33 19.08 5.29
N GLN A 92 -0.04 18.73 5.36
CA GLN A 92 1.06 19.68 5.28
C GLN A 92 1.68 19.81 3.89
N GLY A 93 1.40 18.83 2.99
CA GLY A 93 2.09 18.72 1.70
C GLY A 93 3.58 18.52 1.89
N LYS A 94 3.99 17.66 2.82
CA LYS A 94 5.38 17.42 3.21
C LYS A 94 5.70 15.95 3.36
N ALA A 95 7.00 15.63 3.24
CA ALA A 95 7.58 14.40 3.73
C ALA A 95 8.34 14.71 5.04
N ILE A 96 7.89 14.17 6.16
CA ILE A 96 8.51 14.36 7.47
C ILE A 96 9.63 13.34 7.63
N ILE A 97 10.84 13.80 7.97
CA ILE A 97 12.05 12.98 8.03
C ILE A 97 12.32 12.62 9.49
N PHE A 98 12.50 11.32 9.76
CA PHE A 98 12.85 10.87 11.10
C PHE A 98 14.08 9.94 11.08
N ASP A 99 14.76 9.86 12.22
CA ASP A 99 15.88 8.96 12.44
C ASP A 99 15.37 7.57 12.83
N LEU A 100 15.76 6.53 12.11
CA LEU A 100 15.26 5.15 12.29
C LEU A 100 15.62 4.55 13.66
N LYS A 101 16.70 4.99 14.28
CA LYS A 101 17.15 4.47 15.57
C LYS A 101 16.43 5.12 16.74
N THR A 102 16.29 6.44 16.70
CA THR A 102 15.75 7.23 17.81
C THR A 102 14.27 7.56 17.66
N LEU A 103 13.69 7.34 16.48
CA LEU A 103 12.32 7.69 16.09
C LEU A 103 12.00 9.19 16.20
N LYS A 104 13.02 10.04 16.30
CA LYS A 104 12.84 11.49 16.40
C LYS A 104 12.76 12.10 15.00
N VAL A 105 11.85 13.06 14.85
CA VAL A 105 11.83 13.92 13.67
C VAL A 105 13.14 14.72 13.61
N VAL A 106 13.81 14.67 12.48
CA VAL A 106 15.11 15.32 12.23
C VAL A 106 15.06 16.35 11.10
N GLY A 107 13.93 16.44 10.41
CA GLY A 107 13.74 17.40 9.32
C GLY A 107 12.43 17.20 8.59
N GLU A 108 12.27 17.94 7.52
CA GLU A 108 11.16 17.84 6.58
C GLU A 108 11.63 18.14 5.16
N ALA A 109 10.94 17.61 4.18
CA ALA A 109 11.10 17.94 2.77
C ALA A 109 9.77 18.46 2.22
N ASN A 110 9.83 19.37 1.24
CA ASN A 110 8.61 19.76 0.56
C ASN A 110 8.13 18.62 -0.34
N ALA A 111 6.84 18.40 -0.33
CA ALA A 111 6.09 17.62 -1.29
C ALA A 111 5.08 18.56 -1.97
N ALA A 112 3.88 18.09 -2.25
CA ALA A 112 2.79 18.95 -2.70
C ALA A 112 1.51 18.60 -1.92
N PRO A 113 0.44 19.40 -2.02
CA PRO A 113 -0.81 19.12 -1.35
C PRO A 113 -1.30 17.68 -1.56
N ASP A 114 -1.81 17.09 -0.50
CA ASP A 114 -2.27 15.72 -0.42
C ASP A 114 -1.14 14.71 -0.75
N ALA A 115 0.03 14.88 -0.09
CA ALA A 115 1.11 13.90 -0.13
C ALA A 115 0.65 12.61 0.55
N ASP A 116 0.32 11.60 -0.26
CA ASP A 116 -0.29 10.34 0.19
C ASP A 116 0.71 9.18 0.14
N CYS A 117 0.78 8.44 -0.95
CA CYS A 117 1.74 7.35 -1.12
C CYS A 117 3.18 7.87 -1.07
N ILE A 118 4.06 7.13 -0.43
CA ILE A 118 5.49 7.42 -0.36
C ILE A 118 6.29 6.13 -0.51
N ILE A 119 7.29 6.13 -1.41
CA ILE A 119 8.16 4.98 -1.62
C ILE A 119 9.63 5.41 -1.73
N TYR A 120 10.54 4.49 -1.48
CA TYR A 120 11.96 4.62 -1.83
C TYR A 120 12.26 3.82 -3.10
N ASP A 121 12.87 4.46 -4.09
CA ASP A 121 13.40 3.77 -5.27
C ASP A 121 14.91 3.57 -5.14
N PRO A 122 15.40 2.33 -4.99
CA PRO A 122 16.83 2.05 -4.84
C PRO A 122 17.64 2.31 -6.10
N ALA A 123 17.00 2.37 -7.28
CA ALA A 123 17.69 2.59 -8.55
C ALA A 123 18.08 4.06 -8.78
N SER A 124 17.22 4.99 -8.42
CA SER A 124 17.51 6.43 -8.42
C SER A 124 18.08 6.92 -7.09
N LYS A 125 17.89 6.13 -6.01
CA LYS A 125 18.20 6.48 -4.62
C LYS A 125 17.41 7.69 -4.12
N HIS A 126 16.19 7.88 -4.61
CA HIS A 126 15.31 8.94 -4.18
C HIS A 126 14.08 8.37 -3.47
N VAL A 127 13.54 9.15 -2.56
CA VAL A 127 12.19 8.97 -2.01
C VAL A 127 11.23 9.74 -2.90
N PHE A 128 10.09 9.13 -3.21
CA PHE A 128 9.03 9.75 -4.00
C PHE A 128 7.77 9.86 -3.15
N THR A 129 7.18 11.06 -3.09
CA THR A 129 5.81 11.25 -2.63
C THR A 129 4.90 11.36 -3.84
N PHE A 130 3.72 10.75 -3.76
CA PHE A 130 2.66 10.87 -4.75
C PHE A 130 1.56 11.74 -4.16
N ASN A 131 1.22 12.83 -4.84
CA ASN A 131 0.47 13.94 -4.29
C ASN A 131 -0.88 14.04 -4.99
N GLY A 132 -1.94 13.59 -4.30
CA GLY A 132 -3.28 13.39 -4.85
C GLY A 132 -3.88 14.65 -5.49
N ASP A 133 -4.01 15.72 -4.72
CA ASP A 133 -4.60 16.99 -5.18
C ASP A 133 -3.76 17.70 -6.26
N SER A 134 -2.46 17.42 -6.30
CA SER A 134 -1.52 18.08 -7.21
C SER A 134 -1.27 17.30 -8.50
N HIS A 135 -1.76 16.07 -8.59
CA HIS A 135 -1.59 15.16 -9.73
C HIS A 135 -0.13 14.96 -10.14
N ASN A 136 0.77 14.93 -9.16
CA ASN A 136 2.21 14.83 -9.42
C ASN A 136 2.93 13.94 -8.39
N ALA A 137 4.19 13.63 -8.69
CA ALA A 137 5.11 13.02 -7.73
C ALA A 137 6.31 13.92 -7.48
N THR A 138 6.76 14.03 -6.24
CA THR A 138 7.97 14.79 -5.86
C THR A 138 9.08 13.81 -5.51
N ALA A 139 10.24 13.95 -6.15
CA ALA A 139 11.46 13.20 -5.84
C ALA A 139 12.29 13.96 -4.80
N ILE A 140 12.75 13.25 -3.77
CA ILE A 140 13.48 13.81 -2.61
C ILE A 140 14.78 13.03 -2.45
N ASP A 141 15.90 13.75 -2.33
CA ASP A 141 17.19 13.17 -1.94
C ASP A 141 17.16 12.82 -0.44
N PRO A 142 17.24 11.52 -0.07
CA PRO A 142 17.11 11.11 1.32
C PRO A 142 18.28 11.52 2.21
N SER A 143 19.45 11.80 1.63
CA SER A 143 20.63 12.23 2.38
C SER A 143 20.52 13.68 2.84
N THR A 144 19.96 14.54 2.00
CA THR A 144 19.85 15.98 2.24
C THR A 144 18.46 16.45 2.63
N GLY A 145 17.42 15.67 2.31
CA GLY A 145 16.01 16.09 2.46
C GLY A 145 15.59 17.16 1.45
N LYS A 146 16.37 17.35 0.37
CA LYS A 146 16.04 18.35 -0.64
C LYS A 146 15.19 17.75 -1.76
N ASP A 147 14.27 18.55 -2.26
CA ASP A 147 13.57 18.31 -3.51
C ASP A 147 14.58 18.22 -4.68
N VAL A 148 14.46 17.16 -5.46
CA VAL A 148 15.27 16.89 -6.67
C VAL A 148 14.50 17.31 -7.92
N GLY A 149 13.19 17.21 -7.89
CA GLY A 149 12.29 17.56 -8.98
C GLY A 149 10.91 16.94 -8.84
N THR A 150 10.05 17.29 -9.78
CA THR A 150 8.64 16.89 -9.79
C THR A 150 8.29 16.24 -11.13
N VAL A 151 7.40 15.25 -11.11
CA VAL A 151 6.84 14.59 -12.29
C VAL A 151 5.35 14.89 -12.34
N ASP A 152 4.86 15.52 -13.40
CA ASP A 152 3.43 15.63 -13.69
C ASP A 152 2.92 14.26 -14.15
N LEU A 153 1.92 13.72 -13.46
CA LEU A 153 1.38 12.39 -13.71
C LEU A 153 0.11 12.40 -14.59
N GLY A 154 -0.50 13.57 -14.77
CA GLY A 154 -1.71 13.73 -15.59
C GLY A 154 -2.99 13.20 -14.95
N GLY A 155 -2.95 12.73 -13.72
CA GLY A 155 -4.11 12.22 -12.96
C GLY A 155 -3.80 12.07 -11.47
N GLY A 156 -4.84 11.75 -10.68
CA GLY A 156 -4.74 11.56 -9.23
C GLY A 156 -4.01 10.27 -8.85
N PRO A 157 -2.77 10.38 -8.33
CA PRO A 157 -1.99 9.21 -7.96
C PRO A 157 -2.51 8.54 -6.68
N GLU A 158 -2.43 7.23 -6.67
CA GLU A 158 -2.64 6.33 -5.52
C GLU A 158 -1.32 5.59 -5.23
N PHE A 159 -1.36 4.30 -4.92
CA PHE A 159 -0.18 3.49 -4.63
C PHE A 159 0.83 3.43 -5.80
N ALA A 160 2.09 3.23 -5.43
CA ALA A 160 3.18 3.06 -6.37
C ALA A 160 4.11 1.90 -5.97
N VAL A 161 4.76 1.33 -6.98
CA VAL A 161 5.81 0.33 -6.80
C VAL A 161 7.01 0.61 -7.70
N ALA A 162 8.22 0.47 -7.16
CA ALA A 162 9.46 0.57 -7.94
C ALA A 162 9.93 -0.80 -8.41
N ASP A 163 10.38 -0.92 -9.67
CA ASP A 163 10.96 -2.16 -10.20
C ASP A 163 12.39 -2.43 -9.72
N GLY A 164 13.02 -1.47 -9.04
CA GLY A 164 14.42 -1.53 -8.61
C GLY A 164 15.43 -1.35 -9.74
N GLN A 165 14.99 -1.09 -10.96
CA GLN A 165 15.83 -0.89 -12.15
C GLN A 165 15.73 0.52 -12.73
N GLY A 166 14.82 1.35 -12.21
CA GLY A 166 14.64 2.75 -12.56
C GLY A 166 13.29 3.07 -13.19
N THR A 167 12.32 2.16 -13.06
CA THR A 167 10.93 2.46 -13.39
C THR A 167 10.07 2.37 -12.13
N ILE A 168 9.23 3.37 -11.93
CA ILE A 168 8.17 3.37 -10.93
C ILE A 168 6.85 3.26 -11.67
N TYR A 169 5.97 2.40 -11.18
CA TYR A 169 4.59 2.28 -11.63
C TYR A 169 3.68 2.85 -10.57
N ASN A 170 2.77 3.72 -10.96
CA ASN A 170 1.81 4.36 -10.06
C ASN A 170 0.40 4.27 -10.65
N ASN A 171 -0.56 4.03 -9.81
CA ASN A 171 -1.97 4.02 -10.16
C ASN A 171 -2.53 5.43 -10.23
N LEU A 172 -3.30 5.73 -11.27
CA LEU A 172 -4.07 6.96 -11.41
C LEU A 172 -5.57 6.64 -11.25
N GLU A 173 -6.13 6.91 -10.07
CA GLU A 173 -7.50 6.48 -9.73
C GLU A 173 -8.53 7.09 -10.68
N ASP A 174 -8.45 8.39 -10.91
CA ASP A 174 -9.41 9.15 -11.73
C ASP A 174 -9.30 8.87 -13.23
N LYS A 175 -8.21 8.24 -13.69
CA LYS A 175 -7.98 7.86 -15.08
C LYS A 175 -8.21 6.38 -15.36
N SER A 176 -8.28 5.54 -14.32
CA SER A 176 -8.27 4.08 -14.46
C SER A 176 -7.05 3.59 -15.26
N GLU A 177 -5.89 4.11 -14.93
CA GLU A 177 -4.62 3.85 -15.61
C GLU A 177 -3.51 3.52 -14.61
N VAL A 178 -2.48 2.84 -15.12
CA VAL A 178 -1.14 2.78 -14.52
C VAL A 178 -0.24 3.70 -15.32
N VAL A 179 0.49 4.58 -14.65
CA VAL A 179 1.55 5.38 -15.26
C VAL A 179 2.92 4.79 -14.95
N ALA A 180 3.75 4.64 -15.96
CA ALA A 180 5.15 4.24 -15.82
C ALA A 180 6.06 5.46 -15.87
N ILE A 181 6.95 5.61 -14.88
CA ILE A 181 7.80 6.77 -14.66
C ILE A 181 9.27 6.34 -14.69
N ASP A 182 10.11 7.03 -15.41
CA ASP A 182 11.57 6.91 -15.28
C ASP A 182 12.02 7.70 -14.04
N SER A 183 12.48 6.99 -13.02
CA SER A 183 12.81 7.56 -11.71
C SER A 183 14.07 8.40 -11.70
N ARG A 184 14.95 8.25 -12.70
CA ARG A 184 16.21 9.02 -12.82
C ARG A 184 16.00 10.31 -13.60
N SER A 185 15.28 10.25 -14.72
CA SER A 185 15.02 11.43 -15.56
C SER A 185 13.77 12.21 -15.13
N LEU A 186 12.98 11.69 -14.21
CA LEU A 186 11.73 12.26 -13.71
C LEU A 186 10.74 12.54 -14.84
N LYS A 187 10.55 11.55 -15.72
CA LYS A 187 9.64 11.66 -16.88
C LYS A 187 8.68 10.49 -16.93
N VAL A 188 7.45 10.78 -17.27
CA VAL A 188 6.48 9.75 -17.64
C VAL A 188 6.94 9.05 -18.92
N LYS A 189 6.91 7.73 -18.90
CA LYS A 189 7.23 6.84 -20.05
C LYS A 189 5.98 6.43 -20.79
N SER A 190 4.92 6.07 -20.05
CA SER A 190 3.71 5.49 -20.62
C SER A 190 2.54 5.64 -19.67
N HIS A 191 1.33 5.62 -20.23
CA HIS A 191 0.07 5.43 -19.54
C HIS A 191 -0.61 4.19 -20.10
N TRP A 192 -1.13 3.33 -19.23
CA TRP A 192 -1.76 2.07 -19.61
C TRP A 192 -3.13 1.90 -18.95
N PRO A 193 -4.20 1.73 -19.73
CA PRO A 193 -5.51 1.44 -19.16
C PRO A 193 -5.52 0.08 -18.46
N ILE A 194 -6.31 -0.04 -17.41
CA ILE A 194 -6.42 -1.27 -16.60
C ILE A 194 -7.72 -2.05 -16.84
N GLU A 195 -8.43 -1.78 -17.95
CA GLU A 195 -9.67 -2.52 -18.24
C GLU A 195 -9.45 -4.04 -18.16
N PRO A 196 -10.39 -4.80 -17.53
CA PRO A 196 -11.77 -4.42 -17.15
C PRO A 196 -11.94 -3.82 -15.75
N ALA A 197 -10.88 -3.57 -14.97
CA ALA A 197 -10.96 -2.86 -13.69
C ALA A 197 -11.07 -1.34 -13.89
N GLY A 198 -11.41 -0.61 -12.84
CA GLY A 198 -11.40 0.84 -12.83
C GLY A 198 -11.11 1.39 -11.44
N ALA A 199 -10.79 2.68 -11.35
CA ALA A 199 -10.41 3.36 -10.11
C ALA A 199 -9.34 2.57 -9.32
N PRO A 200 -8.12 2.34 -9.88
CA PRO A 200 -7.08 1.57 -9.24
C PRO A 200 -6.56 2.25 -7.97
N ALA A 201 -6.33 1.46 -6.91
CA ALA A 201 -5.70 1.95 -5.71
C ALA A 201 -4.39 1.21 -5.42
N PRO A 202 -4.37 -0.06 -4.92
CA PRO A 202 -3.12 -0.72 -4.64
C PRO A 202 -2.47 -1.29 -5.92
N ILE A 203 -1.14 -1.39 -5.86
CA ILE A 203 -0.31 -2.00 -6.88
C ILE A 203 0.87 -2.73 -6.25
N ALA A 204 1.03 -4.02 -6.60
CA ALA A 204 2.20 -4.82 -6.28
C ALA A 204 2.91 -5.30 -7.55
N MET A 205 4.11 -5.85 -7.40
CA MET A 205 4.92 -6.27 -8.54
C MET A 205 5.69 -7.56 -8.27
N ASP A 206 5.59 -8.50 -9.19
CA ASP A 206 6.62 -9.51 -9.42
C ASP A 206 7.73 -8.92 -10.30
N ARG A 207 8.87 -8.66 -9.69
CA ARG A 207 10.02 -8.06 -10.36
C ARG A 207 10.74 -9.03 -11.29
N ASP A 208 10.74 -10.31 -10.95
CA ASP A 208 11.47 -11.34 -11.70
C ASP A 208 10.80 -11.62 -13.05
N HIS A 209 9.47 -11.74 -13.05
CA HIS A 209 8.70 -11.98 -14.29
C HIS A 209 8.10 -10.69 -14.86
N ARG A 210 8.33 -9.54 -14.23
CA ARG A 210 7.84 -8.23 -14.65
C ARG A 210 6.32 -8.20 -14.83
N ARG A 211 5.62 -8.53 -13.75
CA ARG A 211 4.16 -8.50 -13.68
C ARG A 211 3.70 -7.50 -12.62
N LEU A 212 2.71 -6.71 -12.98
CA LEU A 212 2.02 -5.81 -12.07
C LEU A 212 0.70 -6.44 -11.65
N PHE A 213 0.40 -6.36 -10.37
CA PHE A 213 -0.86 -6.72 -9.77
C PHE A 213 -1.55 -5.42 -9.37
N VAL A 214 -2.68 -5.11 -10.02
CA VAL A 214 -3.39 -3.84 -9.86
C VAL A 214 -4.81 -4.12 -9.42
N ALA A 215 -5.20 -3.66 -8.24
CA ALA A 215 -6.57 -3.84 -7.80
C ALA A 215 -7.38 -2.56 -7.96
N GLY A 216 -8.44 -2.65 -8.77
CA GLY A 216 -9.41 -1.57 -8.99
C GLY A 216 -10.57 -1.63 -8.00
N ARG A 217 -11.17 -0.48 -7.77
CA ARG A 217 -12.33 -0.31 -6.86
C ARG A 217 -13.67 -0.37 -7.59
N GLU A 218 -13.72 0.08 -8.86
CA GLU A 218 -14.98 0.14 -9.63
C GLU A 218 -14.75 0.09 -11.15
N PRO A 219 -14.99 -1.05 -11.82
CA PRO A 219 -15.33 -2.36 -11.23
C PRO A 219 -14.24 -2.91 -10.31
N ALA A 220 -14.67 -3.61 -9.23
CA ALA A 220 -13.78 -4.19 -8.24
C ALA A 220 -13.14 -5.47 -8.79
N MET A 221 -11.92 -5.38 -9.29
CA MET A 221 -11.18 -6.47 -9.90
C MET A 221 -9.69 -6.38 -9.60
N LEU A 222 -9.03 -7.52 -9.45
CA LEU A 222 -7.59 -7.63 -9.60
C LEU A 222 -7.27 -7.82 -11.09
N VAL A 223 -6.34 -7.03 -11.61
CA VAL A 223 -5.82 -7.13 -12.97
C VAL A 223 -4.33 -7.47 -12.89
N VAL A 224 -3.91 -8.47 -13.65
CA VAL A 224 -2.49 -8.80 -13.86
C VAL A 224 -2.05 -8.21 -15.18
N MET A 225 -0.97 -7.42 -15.16
CA MET A 225 -0.46 -6.72 -16.33
C MET A 225 1.02 -7.00 -16.56
N ASN A 226 1.42 -6.97 -17.82
CA ASN A 226 2.83 -6.97 -18.19
C ASN A 226 3.41 -5.57 -17.94
N ALA A 227 4.49 -5.48 -17.16
CA ALA A 227 5.13 -4.23 -16.77
C ALA A 227 5.99 -3.59 -17.87
N ASP A 228 6.17 -4.25 -19.02
CA ASP A 228 6.96 -3.71 -20.14
C ASP A 228 6.10 -2.98 -21.18
N ASP A 229 4.86 -3.45 -21.38
CA ASP A 229 3.97 -2.93 -22.43
C ASP A 229 2.55 -2.57 -21.93
N GLY A 230 2.25 -2.79 -20.65
CA GLY A 230 0.95 -2.50 -20.04
C GLY A 230 -0.18 -3.45 -20.46
N LYS A 231 0.12 -4.54 -21.16
CA LYS A 231 -0.90 -5.47 -21.61
C LYS A 231 -1.51 -6.23 -20.43
N VAL A 232 -2.83 -6.22 -20.34
CA VAL A 232 -3.58 -7.06 -19.39
C VAL A 232 -3.48 -8.53 -19.81
N ILE A 233 -3.06 -9.36 -18.86
CA ILE A 233 -2.87 -10.80 -19.02
C ILE A 233 -4.09 -11.56 -18.53
N GLN A 234 -4.52 -11.25 -17.31
CA GLN A 234 -5.63 -11.92 -16.64
C GLN A 234 -6.32 -10.98 -15.64
N SER A 235 -7.57 -11.25 -15.30
CA SER A 235 -8.30 -10.48 -14.29
C SER A 235 -9.23 -11.37 -13.47
N PHE A 236 -9.51 -10.95 -12.23
CA PHE A 236 -10.34 -11.66 -11.27
C PHE A 236 -11.27 -10.70 -10.54
N PRO A 237 -12.55 -11.07 -10.30
CA PRO A 237 -13.41 -10.29 -9.44
C PRO A 237 -12.93 -10.35 -7.99
N ILE A 238 -13.00 -9.22 -7.28
CA ILE A 238 -12.70 -9.11 -5.85
C ILE A 238 -13.85 -8.40 -5.11
N SER A 239 -13.78 -8.33 -3.78
CA SER A 239 -14.71 -7.54 -2.98
C SER A 239 -14.43 -6.05 -3.10
N GLY A 240 -15.38 -5.23 -2.72
CA GLY A 240 -15.28 -3.77 -2.85
C GLY A 240 -14.28 -3.13 -1.88
N GLY A 241 -13.69 -2.02 -2.35
CA GLY A 241 -12.80 -1.18 -1.56
C GLY A 241 -11.40 -1.79 -1.37
N ALA A 242 -10.79 -2.28 -2.45
CA ALA A 242 -9.39 -2.67 -2.47
C ALA A 242 -8.48 -1.49 -2.09
N ASP A 243 -7.49 -1.74 -1.21
CA ASP A 243 -6.66 -0.67 -0.68
C ASP A 243 -5.22 -1.09 -0.34
N ALA A 244 -4.91 -2.38 -0.34
CA ALA A 244 -3.53 -2.87 -0.35
C ALA A 244 -3.43 -4.18 -1.10
N ASP A 245 -2.30 -4.39 -1.78
CA ASP A 245 -1.90 -5.65 -2.33
C ASP A 245 -0.41 -5.93 -2.06
N VAL A 246 -0.07 -7.19 -1.99
CA VAL A 246 1.29 -7.67 -1.74
C VAL A 246 1.53 -8.91 -2.59
N TYR A 247 2.72 -9.01 -3.16
CA TYR A 247 3.22 -10.22 -3.81
C TYR A 247 4.36 -10.83 -3.00
N ASP A 248 4.25 -12.11 -2.69
CA ASP A 248 5.33 -12.89 -2.10
C ASP A 248 6.01 -13.75 -3.17
N SER A 249 7.19 -13.34 -3.60
CA SER A 249 7.96 -14.03 -4.65
C SER A 249 8.42 -15.45 -4.27
N LYS A 250 8.46 -15.76 -2.97
CA LYS A 250 8.86 -17.09 -2.49
C LYS A 250 7.76 -18.11 -2.70
N SER A 251 6.51 -17.73 -2.46
CA SER A 251 5.36 -18.61 -2.57
C SER A 251 4.54 -18.41 -3.85
N GLY A 252 4.79 -17.34 -4.60
CA GLY A 252 3.96 -16.94 -5.75
C GLY A 252 2.59 -16.42 -5.36
N LEU A 253 2.38 -16.04 -4.10
CA LEU A 253 1.08 -15.59 -3.60
C LEU A 253 0.89 -14.09 -3.78
N ILE A 254 -0.29 -13.72 -4.22
CA ILE A 254 -0.78 -12.35 -4.30
C ILE A 254 -1.91 -12.20 -3.28
N PHE A 255 -1.80 -11.20 -2.41
CA PHE A 255 -2.78 -10.89 -1.39
C PHE A 255 -3.41 -9.53 -1.70
N VAL A 256 -4.74 -9.45 -1.72
CA VAL A 256 -5.46 -8.19 -1.94
C VAL A 256 -6.45 -7.98 -0.81
N SER A 257 -6.22 -6.96 0.02
CA SER A 257 -7.14 -6.60 1.10
C SER A 257 -8.24 -5.67 0.61
N THR A 258 -9.42 -5.81 1.20
CA THR A 258 -10.59 -5.02 0.82
C THR A 258 -11.35 -4.52 2.05
N ARG A 259 -11.90 -3.30 1.97
CA ARG A 259 -12.68 -2.66 3.04
C ARG A 259 -13.89 -3.49 3.51
N GLU A 260 -14.44 -4.33 2.64
CA GLU A 260 -15.54 -5.23 2.99
C GLU A 260 -15.13 -6.35 3.96
N GLY A 261 -13.87 -6.39 4.39
CA GLY A 261 -13.34 -7.32 5.37
C GLY A 261 -12.96 -8.67 4.75
N TRP A 262 -12.17 -8.62 3.68
CA TRP A 262 -11.59 -9.78 3.04
C TRP A 262 -10.16 -9.51 2.60
N VAL A 263 -9.33 -10.56 2.65
CA VAL A 263 -8.10 -10.66 1.87
C VAL A 263 -8.31 -11.76 0.84
N HIS A 264 -8.33 -11.38 -0.45
CA HIS A 264 -8.33 -12.34 -1.55
C HIS A 264 -6.91 -12.84 -1.77
N ILE A 265 -6.76 -14.12 -2.06
CA ILE A 265 -5.46 -14.75 -2.24
C ILE A 265 -5.45 -15.42 -3.61
N PHE A 266 -4.47 -15.05 -4.42
CA PHE A 266 -4.24 -15.63 -5.74
C PHE A 266 -2.84 -16.25 -5.77
N HIS A 267 -2.61 -17.11 -6.75
CA HIS A 267 -1.32 -17.77 -6.96
C HIS A 267 -0.86 -17.57 -8.40
N GLU A 268 0.39 -17.23 -8.56
CA GLU A 268 1.08 -17.23 -9.84
C GLU A 268 1.50 -18.65 -10.19
N ASP A 269 0.72 -19.33 -11.05
CA ASP A 269 1.02 -20.68 -11.52
C ASP A 269 2.16 -20.66 -12.57
N SER A 270 2.23 -19.58 -13.30
CA SER A 270 3.30 -19.18 -14.21
C SER A 270 3.18 -17.69 -14.52
N PRO A 271 4.18 -17.05 -15.14
CA PRO A 271 4.13 -15.61 -15.44
C PRO A 271 2.91 -15.13 -16.24
N ASP A 272 2.25 -16.04 -16.95
CA ASP A 272 1.10 -15.72 -17.79
C ASP A 272 -0.19 -16.48 -17.38
N HIS A 273 -0.16 -17.14 -16.22
CA HIS A 273 -1.31 -17.90 -15.72
C HIS A 273 -1.43 -17.81 -14.20
N TYR A 274 -2.61 -17.44 -13.73
CA TYR A 274 -2.91 -17.20 -12.31
C TYR A 274 -4.19 -17.92 -11.92
N SER A 275 -4.30 -18.29 -10.65
CA SER A 275 -5.48 -18.97 -10.10
C SER A 275 -5.89 -18.37 -8.76
N GLU A 276 -7.18 -18.51 -8.40
CA GLU A 276 -7.64 -18.20 -7.04
C GLU A 276 -7.13 -19.27 -6.07
N ALA A 277 -6.37 -18.86 -5.05
CA ALA A 277 -5.81 -19.74 -4.03
C ALA A 277 -6.64 -19.75 -2.74
N GLY A 278 -7.46 -18.74 -2.52
CA GLY A 278 -8.33 -18.67 -1.36
C GLY A 278 -8.86 -17.28 -1.04
N LYS A 279 -9.56 -17.19 0.09
CA LYS A 279 -10.11 -15.94 0.60
C LYS A 279 -10.14 -15.99 2.12
N LEU A 280 -9.49 -15.03 2.75
CA LEU A 280 -9.43 -14.87 4.19
C LEU A 280 -10.48 -13.85 4.64
N LYS A 281 -11.36 -14.23 5.58
CA LYS A 281 -12.27 -13.29 6.22
C LYS A 281 -11.51 -12.46 7.26
N THR A 282 -11.60 -11.14 7.12
CA THR A 282 -11.11 -10.14 8.07
C THR A 282 -12.27 -9.34 8.66
N GLU A 283 -11.99 -8.21 9.27
CA GLU A 283 -13.02 -7.30 9.78
C GLU A 283 -13.35 -6.21 8.75
N PHE A 284 -14.56 -5.63 8.84
CA PHE A 284 -14.92 -4.47 8.03
C PHE A 284 -13.93 -3.31 8.27
N GLY A 285 -13.53 -2.65 7.21
CA GLY A 285 -12.57 -1.54 7.28
C GLY A 285 -11.10 -1.96 7.30
N ALA A 286 -10.80 -3.26 7.43
CA ALA A 286 -9.46 -3.81 7.35
C ALA A 286 -8.95 -3.77 5.90
N LYS A 287 -8.54 -2.57 5.46
CA LYS A 287 -8.28 -2.25 4.06
C LYS A 287 -6.79 -2.20 3.72
N THR A 288 -5.95 -1.68 4.62
CA THR A 288 -4.50 -1.61 4.44
C THR A 288 -3.81 -2.81 5.05
N MET A 289 -2.69 -3.23 4.45
CA MET A 289 -2.06 -4.50 4.76
C MET A 289 -0.55 -4.44 4.59
N ALA A 290 0.16 -5.20 5.42
CA ALA A 290 1.56 -5.55 5.21
C ALA A 290 1.74 -7.07 5.34
N TYR A 291 2.83 -7.59 4.78
CA TYR A 291 3.17 -9.01 4.79
C TYR A 291 4.62 -9.22 5.22
N ASP A 292 4.83 -10.21 6.07
CA ASP A 292 6.16 -10.65 6.47
C ASP A 292 6.51 -11.99 5.79
N PRO A 293 7.35 -12.00 4.76
CA PRO A 293 7.68 -13.22 4.01
C PRO A 293 8.51 -14.24 4.82
N LYS A 294 9.08 -13.81 5.95
CA LYS A 294 9.85 -14.69 6.84
C LYS A 294 8.95 -15.57 7.69
N THR A 295 7.88 -15.00 8.22
CA THR A 295 6.94 -15.69 9.12
C THR A 295 5.61 -15.98 8.44
N GLU A 296 5.45 -15.58 7.18
CA GLU A 296 4.23 -15.70 6.37
C GLU A 296 3.01 -15.06 7.05
N ARG A 297 3.22 -13.99 7.83
CA ARG A 297 2.16 -13.28 8.54
C ARG A 297 1.61 -12.14 7.72
N ILE A 298 0.28 -12.02 7.75
CA ILE A 298 -0.46 -10.89 7.22
C ILE A 298 -0.83 -9.98 8.38
N PHE A 299 -0.53 -8.70 8.23
CA PHE A 299 -0.89 -7.63 9.17
C PHE A 299 -1.93 -6.75 8.51
N VAL A 300 -3.08 -6.57 9.15
CA VAL A 300 -4.18 -5.71 8.64
C VAL A 300 -4.67 -4.87 9.80
N ASP A 301 -4.79 -3.58 9.61
CA ASP A 301 -5.33 -2.71 10.65
C ASP A 301 -6.79 -2.32 10.37
N THR A 302 -7.51 -2.03 11.44
CA THR A 302 -8.88 -1.55 11.40
C THR A 302 -9.28 -0.91 12.73
N ALA A 303 -10.53 -0.47 12.81
CA ALA A 303 -11.18 0.01 14.02
C ALA A 303 -12.62 -0.49 14.05
N GLU A 304 -13.32 -0.32 15.16
CA GLU A 304 -14.78 -0.43 15.16
C GLU A 304 -15.40 0.76 14.43
N PHE A 305 -16.48 0.52 13.72
CA PHE A 305 -17.14 1.57 12.93
C PHE A 305 -18.53 1.87 13.49
N GLY A 306 -18.82 3.15 13.62
CA GLY A 306 -20.16 3.67 13.91
C GLY A 306 -21.10 3.54 12.70
N LYS A 307 -22.33 4.01 12.87
CA LYS A 307 -23.25 4.12 11.74
C LYS A 307 -22.77 5.21 10.76
N ALA A 308 -22.98 4.97 9.46
CA ALA A 308 -22.76 6.01 8.48
C ALA A 308 -23.63 7.25 8.82
N PRO A 309 -23.09 8.47 8.68
CA PRO A 309 -23.88 9.70 8.79
C PRO A 309 -25.07 9.69 7.83
N ALA A 310 -26.05 10.55 8.06
CA ALA A 310 -27.15 10.71 7.11
C ALA A 310 -26.62 11.24 5.77
N ALA A 311 -27.14 10.69 4.66
CA ALA A 311 -26.78 11.16 3.33
C ALA A 311 -27.18 12.63 3.15
N THR A 312 -26.32 13.41 2.50
CA THR A 312 -26.58 14.79 2.09
C THR A 312 -26.48 14.91 0.57
N LYS A 313 -26.84 16.06 0.02
CA LYS A 313 -26.68 16.32 -1.42
C LYS A 313 -25.20 16.30 -1.85
N GLU A 314 -24.30 16.77 -0.96
CA GLU A 314 -22.86 16.83 -1.20
C GLU A 314 -22.20 15.45 -0.96
N HIS A 315 -22.77 14.66 -0.04
CA HIS A 315 -22.29 13.32 0.31
C HIS A 315 -23.45 12.32 0.23
N PRO A 316 -23.84 11.87 -0.97
CA PRO A 316 -24.98 10.97 -1.16
C PRO A 316 -24.75 9.56 -0.61
N HIS A 317 -23.49 9.14 -0.47
CA HIS A 317 -23.08 7.82 0.02
C HIS A 317 -22.05 7.94 1.15
N PRO A 318 -22.42 8.48 2.35
CA PRO A 318 -21.47 8.65 3.43
C PRO A 318 -20.98 7.30 3.96
N ARG A 319 -19.71 7.21 4.27
CA ARG A 319 -19.08 6.00 4.82
C ARG A 319 -19.22 5.96 6.35
N PRO A 320 -19.32 4.76 6.96
CA PRO A 320 -19.17 4.60 8.39
C PRO A 320 -17.87 5.24 8.89
N VAL A 321 -17.92 5.84 10.09
CA VAL A 321 -16.78 6.54 10.69
C VAL A 321 -16.14 5.63 11.74
N PRO A 322 -14.80 5.50 11.80
CA PRO A 322 -14.13 4.77 12.86
C PRO A 322 -14.44 5.37 14.23
N ILE A 323 -14.59 4.50 15.23
CA ILE A 323 -14.84 4.89 16.62
C ILE A 323 -13.50 5.16 17.31
N PRO A 324 -13.25 6.36 17.88
CA PRO A 324 -12.00 6.67 18.54
C PRO A 324 -11.64 5.67 19.66
N GLY A 325 -10.37 5.29 19.71
CA GLY A 325 -9.84 4.36 20.72
C GLY A 325 -10.13 2.89 20.47
N THR A 326 -10.64 2.55 19.28
CA THR A 326 -10.89 1.15 18.90
C THR A 326 -9.92 0.64 17.84
N PHE A 327 -8.95 1.45 17.44
CA PHE A 327 -7.91 1.06 16.48
C PHE A 327 -7.13 -0.17 16.93
N HIS A 328 -6.97 -1.13 16.04
CA HIS A 328 -6.26 -2.37 16.34
C HIS A 328 -5.65 -3.00 15.09
N LEU A 329 -4.61 -3.79 15.32
CA LEU A 329 -3.91 -4.58 14.32
C LEU A 329 -4.30 -6.04 14.44
N LEU A 330 -4.78 -6.62 13.37
CA LEU A 330 -5.06 -8.05 13.21
C LEU A 330 -3.84 -8.72 12.61
N VAL A 331 -3.40 -9.82 13.19
CA VAL A 331 -2.28 -10.62 12.71
C VAL A 331 -2.79 -12.00 12.34
N TYR A 332 -2.68 -12.35 11.07
CA TYR A 332 -3.03 -13.67 10.56
C TYR A 332 -1.77 -14.48 10.26
N ALA A 333 -1.82 -15.77 10.55
CA ALA A 333 -0.75 -16.72 10.26
C ALA A 333 -1.33 -17.99 9.60
N PRO A 334 -0.53 -18.73 8.82
CA PRO A 334 -0.92 -19.99 8.20
C PRO A 334 -1.37 -21.06 9.20
#